data_aee1a681bec8f3a55d6aa68a204f0740
#
_entry.id   aee1a681bec8f3a55d6aa68a204f0740
#
_cell.length_a   1.000
_cell.length_b   1.000
_cell.length_c   1.000
_cell.angle_alpha   90.00
_cell.angle_beta   90.00
_cell.angle_gamma   90.00
#
_symmetry.space_group_name_H-M   'P 1'
#
loop_
_entity.id
_entity.type
_entity.pdbx_description
1 polymer ?
#
loop_
_entity_poly.entity_id
_entity_poly.type
_entity_poly.pdbx_seq_one_letter_code
_entity_poly.pdbx_strand_id
1 'polypeptide(L)'
;MKPVIFPEVNALYGAGQPQYEPLPAAQTEDGQVITCWELSDEEKARVAETGQIWLCQLTFNNPLQPVFMTTDKADLVRPVEEPAQQEDXSDGDSA
;
A
#
# COMPACT_ATOMS: atom_id res chain seq x y z
N MET A 1 -10.66 5.52 7.06
CA MET A 1 -9.70 4.95 6.09
C MET A 1 -10.10 3.52 5.81
N LYS A 2 -10.20 3.14 4.55
CA LYS A 2 -10.62 1.78 4.26
C LYS A 2 -9.78 1.22 3.11
N PRO A 3 -9.57 -0.10 3.10
CA PRO A 3 -8.79 -0.71 2.02
C PRO A 3 -9.59 -0.74 0.73
N VAL A 4 -8.89 -0.57 -0.38
CA VAL A 4 -9.54 -0.60 -1.68
C VAL A 4 -8.86 -1.62 -2.58
N ILE A 5 -9.63 -2.12 -3.55
CA ILE A 5 -9.12 -3.07 -4.52
C ILE A 5 -8.48 -2.30 -5.66
N PHE A 6 -7.33 -2.74 -6.09
CA PHE A 6 -6.65 -2.17 -7.23
C PHE A 6 -6.25 -3.30 -8.18
N PRO A 7 -5.87 -2.98 -9.41
CA PRO A 7 -5.74 -4.06 -10.42
C PRO A 7 -4.77 -5.17 -10.06
N GLU A 8 -3.73 -4.88 -9.29
CA GLU A 8 -2.73 -5.89 -8.99
C GLU A 8 -3.07 -6.77 -7.81
N VAL A 9 -4.23 -6.56 -7.15
CA VAL A 9 -4.62 -7.38 -6.01
C VAL A 9 -4.69 -8.84 -6.39
N ASN A 10 -4.01 -9.69 -5.63
CA ASN A 10 -4.04 -11.12 -5.86
C ASN A 10 -4.25 -11.93 -4.59
N ALA A 11 -4.58 -11.28 -3.48
CA ALA A 11 -4.82 -11.96 -2.23
C ALA A 11 -5.89 -11.22 -1.45
N LEU A 12 -6.64 -11.96 -0.64
CA LEU A 12 -7.67 -11.36 0.21
C LEU A 12 -7.50 -11.94 1.59
N TYR A 13 -6.78 -11.20 2.42
CA TYR A 13 -6.49 -11.68 3.77
C TYR A 13 -7.69 -11.51 4.66
N GLY A 14 -7.90 -12.47 5.52
CA GLY A 14 -9.00 -12.39 6.47
C GLY A 14 -10.34 -12.81 5.92
N ALA A 15 -10.40 -13.21 4.68
CA ALA A 15 -11.65 -13.71 4.13
C ALA A 15 -12.03 -14.97 4.86
N GLY A 16 -13.28 -15.11 5.24
CA GLY A 16 -13.72 -16.27 5.98
C GLY A 16 -13.54 -16.15 7.48
N GLN A 17 -12.99 -15.08 7.97
CA GLN A 17 -12.88 -14.85 9.40
C GLN A 17 -13.82 -13.71 9.76
N PRO A 18 -14.96 -14.02 10.34
CA PRO A 18 -15.98 -12.98 10.54
C PRO A 18 -15.52 -11.82 11.42
N GLN A 19 -14.56 -12.06 12.30
CA GLN A 19 -14.12 -10.99 13.18
C GLN A 19 -13.21 -9.99 12.49
N TYR A 20 -12.77 -10.26 11.27
CA TYR A 20 -11.91 -9.35 10.54
C TYR A 20 -12.56 -8.93 9.24
N GLU A 21 -12.35 -7.68 8.88
CA GLU A 21 -12.74 -7.21 7.57
C GLU A 21 -11.71 -7.68 6.56
N PRO A 22 -12.12 -8.26 5.43
CA PRO A 22 -11.13 -8.75 4.47
C PRO A 22 -10.24 -7.64 3.96
N LEU A 23 -8.96 -7.96 3.75
CA LEU A 23 -7.97 -6.98 3.32
C LEU A 23 -7.42 -7.38 1.96
N PRO A 24 -7.81 -6.68 0.89
CA PRO A 24 -7.24 -6.95 -0.42
C PRO A 24 -5.79 -6.48 -0.50
N ALA A 25 -4.95 -7.27 -1.13
CA ALA A 25 -3.54 -6.97 -1.18
C ALA A 25 -2.90 -7.56 -2.43
N ALA A 26 -1.79 -6.96 -2.83
CA ALA A 26 -0.92 -7.53 -3.85
C ALA A 26 0.28 -8.13 -3.13
N GLN A 27 0.41 -9.45 -3.25
CA GLN A 27 1.54 -10.15 -2.64
C GLN A 27 2.56 -10.43 -3.71
N THR A 28 3.80 -10.00 -3.50
CA THR A 28 4.86 -10.19 -4.47
C THR A 28 5.63 -11.46 -4.19
N GLU A 29 6.44 -11.87 -5.17
CA GLU A 29 7.20 -13.09 -5.01
C GLU A 29 8.26 -12.99 -3.94
N ASP A 30 8.77 -11.78 -3.70
CA ASP A 30 9.78 -11.61 -2.67
C ASP A 30 9.19 -11.29 -1.31
N GLY A 31 7.88 -11.45 -1.16
CA GLY A 31 7.30 -11.39 0.17
C GLY A 31 6.75 -10.06 0.60
N GLN A 32 6.62 -9.13 -0.32
CA GLN A 32 5.98 -7.86 0.02
C GLN A 32 4.47 -8.02 -0.03
N VAL A 33 3.77 -7.33 0.85
CA VAL A 33 2.31 -7.29 0.85
C VAL A 33 1.92 -5.83 0.71
N ILE A 34 1.31 -5.50 -0.41
CA ILE A 34 1.00 -4.12 -0.77
C ILE A 34 -0.50 -3.90 -0.66
N THR A 35 -0.89 -2.89 0.09
CA THR A 35 -2.30 -2.54 0.27
C THR A 35 -2.50 -1.07 -0.06
N CYS A 36 -3.71 -0.74 -0.46
CA CYS A 36 -4.07 0.63 -0.81
C CYS A 36 -5.24 1.05 0.05
N TRP A 37 -5.17 2.26 0.59
CA TRP A 37 -6.16 2.75 1.54
C TRP A 37 -6.72 4.06 1.08
N GLU A 38 -8.03 4.19 1.15
CA GLU A 38 -8.72 5.39 0.73
C GLU A 38 -9.14 6.19 1.94
N LEU A 39 -8.86 7.48 1.91
CA LEU A 39 -9.17 8.36 3.01
C LEU A 39 -10.57 8.94 2.83
N SER A 40 -11.27 9.11 3.95
CA SER A 40 -12.52 9.87 3.95
C SER A 40 -12.22 11.35 3.79
N ASP A 41 -13.27 12.13 3.55
CA ASP A 41 -13.08 13.57 3.43
C ASP A 41 -12.52 14.16 4.71
N GLU A 42 -12.98 13.68 5.86
CA GLU A 42 -12.47 14.17 7.13
C GLU A 42 -11.01 13.80 7.32
N GLU A 43 -10.65 12.60 6.89
CA GLU A 43 -9.25 12.18 6.99
C GLU A 43 -8.36 12.97 6.05
N LYS A 44 -8.85 13.26 4.84
CA LYS A 44 -8.08 14.08 3.93
C LYS A 44 -7.80 15.46 4.51
N ALA A 45 -8.81 16.06 5.15
CA ALA A 45 -8.62 17.36 5.75
C ALA A 45 -7.61 17.30 6.90
N ARG A 46 -7.67 16.24 7.69
CA ARG A 46 -6.74 16.11 8.80
C ARG A 46 -5.31 15.92 8.31
N VAL A 47 -5.12 15.11 7.28
CA VAL A 47 -3.79 14.92 6.73
C VAL A 47 -3.27 16.21 6.09
N ALA A 48 -4.15 16.95 5.42
CA ALA A 48 -3.73 18.22 4.84
C ALA A 48 -3.25 19.18 5.94
N GLU A 49 -3.87 19.12 7.10
CA GLU A 49 -3.50 20.00 8.18
C GLU A 49 -2.23 19.56 8.90
N THR A 50 -2.08 18.27 9.14
CA THR A 50 -0.99 17.78 9.98
C THR A 50 0.17 17.20 9.20
N GLY A 51 -0.08 16.71 7.98
CA GLY A 51 0.96 16.01 7.23
C GLY A 51 1.35 14.69 7.83
N GLN A 52 0.50 14.09 8.65
CA GLN A 52 0.88 12.88 9.39
C GLN A 52 -0.14 11.78 9.21
N ILE A 53 0.36 10.56 9.19
CA ILE A 53 -0.46 9.35 9.22
C ILE A 53 0.12 8.47 10.32
N TRP A 54 -0.75 7.82 11.06
CA TRP A 54 -0.34 6.97 12.16
C TRP A 54 -0.53 5.52 11.77
N LEU A 55 0.42 4.68 12.12
CA LEU A 55 0.37 3.26 11.84
C LEU A 55 0.47 2.48 13.14
N CYS A 56 -0.42 1.53 13.33
CA CYS A 56 -0.38 0.63 14.47
C CYS A 56 -0.39 -0.78 13.93
N GLN A 57 0.60 -1.56 14.31
CA GLN A 57 0.67 -2.96 13.93
C GLN A 57 0.60 -3.84 15.14
N LEU A 58 -0.23 -4.86 15.07
CA LEU A 58 -0.33 -5.84 16.11
C LEU A 58 0.62 -6.98 15.79
N THR A 59 1.69 -7.10 16.54
CA THR A 59 2.73 -8.09 16.26
C THR A 59 2.66 -9.30 17.16
N PHE A 60 1.82 -9.27 18.18
CA PHE A 60 1.76 -10.33 19.19
C PHE A 60 3.15 -10.57 19.81
N ASN A 61 3.90 -9.47 19.95
CA ASN A 61 5.23 -9.49 20.56
C ASN A 61 6.25 -10.30 19.77
N ASN A 62 5.97 -10.58 18.52
CA ASN A 62 6.96 -11.11 17.61
C ASN A 62 7.76 -9.97 17.02
N PRO A 63 8.91 -10.23 16.42
CA PRO A 63 9.69 -9.14 15.83
C PRO A 63 8.91 -8.35 14.81
N LEU A 64 9.09 -7.05 14.84
CA LEU A 64 8.39 -6.16 13.93
C LEU A 64 8.97 -6.31 12.52
N GLN A 65 8.07 -6.52 11.56
CA GLN A 65 8.49 -6.63 10.19
C GLN A 65 8.72 -5.26 9.59
N PRO A 66 9.61 -5.13 8.62
CA PRO A 66 9.86 -3.83 8.01
C PRO A 66 8.61 -3.27 7.36
N VAL A 67 8.49 -1.94 7.42
CA VAL A 67 7.34 -1.24 6.88
C VAL A 67 7.83 -0.13 5.97
N PHE A 68 7.20 0.00 4.81
CA PHE A 68 7.48 1.09 3.89
C PHE A 68 6.14 1.72 3.50
N MET A 69 6.04 3.02 3.65
CA MET A 69 4.82 3.73 3.31
C MET A 69 5.11 4.77 2.25
N THR A 70 4.18 4.95 1.34
CA THR A 70 4.35 5.93 0.29
C THR A 70 2.98 6.42 -0.16
N THR A 71 2.95 7.58 -0.77
CA THR A 71 1.74 8.08 -1.41
C THR A 71 1.75 7.88 -2.92
N ASP A 72 2.79 7.26 -3.45
CA ASP A 72 2.91 7.09 -4.88
C ASP A 72 2.94 5.61 -5.22
N LYS A 73 1.89 5.14 -5.88
CA LYS A 73 1.77 3.74 -6.25
C LYS A 73 2.99 3.27 -7.05
N ALA A 74 3.59 4.13 -7.85
CA ALA A 74 4.72 3.74 -8.68
C ALA A 74 5.94 3.36 -7.88
N ASP A 75 6.02 3.75 -6.61
CA ASP A 75 7.12 3.29 -5.76
C ASP A 75 7.04 1.81 -5.49
N LEU A 76 5.85 1.23 -5.57
CA LEU A 76 5.64 -0.16 -5.17
C LEU A 76 5.27 -1.06 -6.32
N VAL A 77 4.41 -0.58 -7.21
CA VAL A 77 3.86 -1.39 -8.29
C VAL A 77 4.25 -0.76 -9.61
N ARG A 78 4.91 -1.52 -10.45
CA ARG A 78 5.36 -1.00 -11.72
C ARG A 78 4.50 -1.52 -12.84
N PRO A 79 4.27 -0.73 -13.85
CA PRO A 79 3.56 -1.24 -15.03
C PRO A 79 4.35 -2.38 -15.64
N VAL A 80 3.64 -3.40 -16.01
CA VAL A 80 4.32 -4.58 -16.46
C VAL A 80 4.99 -4.37 -17.78
N GLU A 81 4.35 -3.73 -18.68
CA GLU A 81 4.81 -3.74 -20.01
C GLU A 81 5.71 -2.68 -20.38
N GLU A 82 5.98 -1.77 -19.61
CA GLU A 82 6.74 -0.68 -20.06
C GLU A 82 8.12 -0.99 -20.12
N PRO A 83 8.61 -1.44 -21.08
CA PRO A 83 10.04 -1.56 -21.11
C PRO A 83 10.60 -0.22 -21.28
N ALA A 84 11.15 0.15 -21.40
CA ALA A 84 11.70 1.28 -21.68
C ALA A 84 11.36 2.53 -21.22
N GLN A 85 11.09 2.66 -21.17
CA GLN A 85 10.97 3.66 -20.86
C GLN A 85 11.45 4.24 -20.04
N GLN A 86 11.80 4.02 -19.94
CA GLN A 86 12.23 4.40 -19.41
C GLN A 86 12.71 5.26 -18.88
N GLU A 87 12.96 5.22 -18.72
CA GLU A 87 13.39 5.77 -18.37
C GLU A 87 13.46 6.67 -17.75
N ASP A 88 13.55 6.50 -17.64
CA ASP A 88 13.56 7.11 -17.20
C ASP A 88 13.55 7.78 -16.59
N UNK A 89 13.32 8.65 -16.20
CA UNK A 89 13.47 8.72 -16.00
C UNK A 89 13.43 9.08 -15.57
N SER A 90 13.81 8.56 -15.68
CA SER A 90 13.82 8.90 -15.29
C SER A 90 13.75 9.54 -14.51
N ASP A 91 13.87 9.26 -14.57
CA ASP A 91 13.84 9.57 -14.05
C ASP A 91 13.64 10.18 -13.28
N GLY A 92 13.65 10.13 -13.33
CA GLY A 92 13.47 10.34 -12.83
C GLY A 92 13.30 10.83 -11.95
N ASP A 93 13.43 10.58 -11.87
CA ASP A 93 13.33 10.84 -11.24
C ASP A 93 13.14 11.35 -10.41
N SER A 94 13.06 11.21 -10.37
CA SER A 94 12.93 11.50 -9.65
C SER A 94 12.83 11.99 -9.01
N ALA A 95 12.78 11.90 -8.89
CA ALA A 95 12.76 12.28 -8.36
C ALA A 95 12.69 12.58 -8.06
#